data_b86482409ab8afc62811736ff4c5753d
#
_entry.id   b86482409ab8afc62811736ff4c5753d
#
_cell.length_a   1.000
_cell.length_b   1.000
_cell.length_c   1.000
_cell.angle_alpha   90.00
_cell.angle_beta   90.00
_cell.angle_gamma   90.00
#
_symmetry.space_group_name_H-M   'P 1'
#
loop_
_entity.id
_entity.type
_entity.pdbx_description
1 polymer ?
#
loop_
_entity_poly.entity_id
_entity_poly.type
_entity_poly.pdbx_seq_one_letter_code
_entity_poly.pdbx_strand_id
1 'polypeptide(L)'
;MLATTRVAIMGIIVEDPESVEALNELLHEYRDHIFGRMGVPYRERGVSVISVALDAPQDVTSALAGKVGSLPGVSVKTLYSNVVAEQGGSDA
;
A
#
# COMPACT_ATOMS: atom_id res chain seq x y z
N MET A 1 20.46 -14.04 -7.32
CA MET A 1 19.08 -14.27 -7.75
C MET A 1 18.33 -12.96 -7.77
N LEU A 2 17.58 -12.73 -8.81
CA LEU A 2 16.84 -11.49 -8.97
C LEU A 2 15.44 -11.66 -8.41
N ALA A 3 14.95 -10.63 -7.74
CA ALA A 3 13.59 -10.61 -7.24
C ALA A 3 12.68 -10.09 -8.34
N THR A 4 11.53 -10.72 -8.49
CA THR A 4 10.50 -10.27 -9.41
C THR A 4 9.57 -9.32 -8.66
N THR A 5 9.40 -8.12 -9.17
CA THR A 5 8.53 -7.15 -8.55
C THR A 5 7.41 -6.75 -9.49
N ARG A 6 6.37 -6.21 -8.91
CA ARG A 6 5.20 -5.76 -9.65
C ARG A 6 4.72 -4.46 -9.06
N VAL A 7 4.47 -3.48 -9.92
CA VAL A 7 3.90 -2.21 -9.49
C VAL A 7 2.45 -2.43 -9.09
N ALA A 8 2.05 -1.80 -8.01
CA ALA A 8 0.68 -1.90 -7.52
C ALA A 8 0.24 -0.59 -6.90
N ILE A 9 -1.05 -0.37 -6.91
CA ILE A 9 -1.67 0.74 -6.19
C ILE A 9 -2.62 0.15 -5.15
N MET A 10 -2.44 0.57 -3.92
CA MET A 10 -3.27 0.13 -2.82
C MET A 10 -4.17 1.28 -2.40
N GLY A 11 -5.49 1.11 -2.56
CA GLY A 11 -6.46 2.10 -2.13
C GLY A 11 -6.95 1.76 -0.75
N ILE A 12 -6.96 2.74 0.14
CA ILE A 12 -7.26 2.53 1.55
C ILE A 12 -8.28 3.57 1.98
N ILE A 13 -9.34 3.11 2.65
CA ILE A 13 -10.33 4.00 3.24
C ILE A 13 -10.30 3.76 4.74
N VAL A 14 -10.07 4.82 5.51
CA VAL A 14 -10.02 4.73 6.97
C VAL A 14 -11.25 5.42 7.53
N GLU A 15 -12.11 4.64 8.18
CA GLU A 15 -13.32 5.15 8.81
C GLU A 15 -13.18 5.34 10.30
N ASP A 16 -12.16 4.71 10.89
CA ASP A 16 -11.89 4.84 12.32
C ASP A 16 -10.61 5.63 12.51
N PRO A 17 -10.70 6.87 13.01
CA PRO A 17 -9.48 7.69 13.16
C PRO A 17 -8.46 7.07 14.11
N GLU A 18 -8.88 6.17 14.99
CA GLU A 18 -7.93 5.54 15.90
C GLU A 18 -6.99 4.57 15.19
N SER A 19 -7.32 4.16 13.98
CA SER A 19 -6.45 3.28 13.21
C SER A 19 -5.37 4.02 12.43
N VAL A 20 -5.41 5.35 12.41
CA VAL A 20 -4.50 6.13 11.57
C VAL A 20 -3.04 5.92 12.00
N GLU A 21 -2.79 5.91 13.30
CA GLU A 21 -1.42 5.76 13.78
C GLU A 21 -0.85 4.40 13.41
N ALA A 22 -1.62 3.34 13.61
CA ALA A 22 -1.18 2.00 13.28
C ALA A 22 -0.96 1.86 11.77
N LEU A 23 -1.84 2.47 10.97
CA LEU A 23 -1.67 2.45 9.53
C LEU A 23 -0.38 3.13 9.12
N ASN A 24 -0.09 4.31 9.69
CA ASN A 24 1.12 5.03 9.36
C ASN A 24 2.37 4.24 9.76
N GLU A 25 2.31 3.50 10.86
CA GLU A 25 3.43 2.66 11.26
C GLU A 25 3.66 1.53 10.27
N LEU A 26 2.58 0.92 9.79
CA LEU A 26 2.71 -0.13 8.79
C LEU A 26 3.31 0.40 7.50
N LEU A 27 2.85 1.55 7.04
CA LEU A 27 3.36 2.14 5.81
C LEU A 27 4.83 2.52 5.97
N HIS A 28 5.21 2.99 7.14
CA HIS A 28 6.62 3.30 7.42
C HIS A 28 7.48 2.04 7.39
N GLU A 29 6.96 0.96 7.94
CA GLU A 29 7.66 -0.32 7.94
C GLU A 29 7.96 -0.82 6.53
N TYR A 30 7.08 -0.54 5.59
CA TYR A 30 7.20 -0.98 4.20
C TYR A 30 7.71 0.12 3.27
N ARG A 31 8.28 1.18 3.83
CA ARG A 31 8.63 2.38 3.05
C ARG A 31 9.60 2.11 1.90
N ASP A 32 10.45 1.10 2.05
CA ASP A 32 11.43 0.81 1.00
C ASP A 32 10.78 0.32 -0.28
N HIS A 33 9.53 -0.11 -0.21
CA HIS A 33 8.78 -0.59 -1.37
C HIS A 33 7.79 0.44 -1.90
N ILE A 34 7.62 1.56 -1.19
CA ILE A 34 6.63 2.57 -1.55
C ILE A 34 7.32 3.71 -2.27
N PHE A 35 6.85 4.03 -3.49
CA PHE A 35 7.44 5.14 -4.23
C PHE A 35 6.49 6.32 -4.38
N GLY A 36 5.26 6.22 -3.88
CA GLY A 36 4.33 7.33 -3.91
C GLY A 36 3.21 7.13 -2.92
N ARG A 37 2.73 8.23 -2.37
CA ARG A 37 1.65 8.16 -1.40
C ARG A 37 0.86 9.46 -1.46
N MET A 38 -0.48 9.35 -1.42
CA MET A 38 -1.35 10.50 -1.38
C MET A 38 -2.44 10.23 -0.37
N GLY A 39 -2.74 11.21 0.47
CA GLY A 39 -3.81 11.06 1.46
C GLY A 39 -4.68 12.30 1.48
N VAL A 40 -5.98 12.10 1.53
CA VAL A 40 -6.93 13.17 1.58
C VAL A 40 -7.93 12.91 2.71
N PRO A 41 -7.94 13.74 3.75
CA PRO A 41 -8.99 13.62 4.76
C PRO A 41 -10.28 14.21 4.21
N TYR A 42 -11.36 13.46 4.27
CA TYR A 42 -12.65 13.94 3.81
C TYR A 42 -13.57 14.11 5.01
N ARG A 43 -13.50 15.28 5.57
CA ARG A 43 -14.14 15.56 6.87
C ARG A 43 -15.64 15.47 6.81
N GLU A 44 -16.25 15.77 5.68
CA GLU A 44 -17.70 15.73 5.54
C GLU A 44 -18.27 14.35 5.79
N ARG A 45 -17.48 13.32 5.55
CA ARG A 45 -17.90 11.95 5.77
C ARG A 45 -17.14 11.25 6.87
N GLY A 46 -16.20 11.97 7.50
CA GLY A 46 -15.43 11.41 8.60
C GLY A 46 -14.49 10.30 8.19
N VAL A 47 -14.01 10.31 6.93
CA VAL A 47 -13.12 9.28 6.45
C VAL A 47 -11.85 9.89 5.91
N SER A 48 -10.79 9.09 5.85
CA SER A 48 -9.56 9.44 5.14
C SER A 48 -9.39 8.49 3.98
N VAL A 49 -9.00 9.04 2.82
CA VAL A 49 -8.78 8.27 1.60
C VAL A 49 -7.29 8.32 1.30
N ILE A 50 -6.66 7.14 1.21
CA ILE A 50 -5.22 7.06 1.04
C ILE A 50 -4.92 6.17 -0.14
N SER A 51 -3.97 6.60 -0.95
CA SER A 51 -3.51 5.84 -2.11
C SER A 51 -2.02 5.64 -1.97
N VAL A 52 -1.56 4.40 -2.11
CA VAL A 52 -0.14 4.06 -1.95
C VAL A 52 0.32 3.34 -3.20
N ALA A 53 1.40 3.84 -3.79
CA ALA A 53 1.99 3.21 -4.97
C ALA A 53 3.23 2.45 -4.53
N LEU A 54 3.30 1.17 -4.91
CA LEU A 54 4.40 0.28 -4.50
C LEU A 54 5.01 -0.41 -5.70
N ASP A 55 6.26 -0.80 -5.52
CA ASP A 55 6.93 -1.71 -6.44
C ASP A 55 7.63 -2.73 -5.56
N ALA A 56 7.09 -3.94 -5.51
CA ALA A 56 7.53 -4.95 -4.55
C ALA A 56 7.20 -6.34 -5.07
N PRO A 57 7.86 -7.38 -4.52
CA PRO A 57 7.37 -8.73 -4.76
C PRO A 57 5.92 -8.85 -4.34
N GLN A 58 5.15 -9.63 -5.06
CA GLN A 58 3.72 -9.68 -4.84
C GLN A 58 3.36 -10.15 -3.42
N ASP A 59 4.15 -11.08 -2.86
CA ASP A 59 3.90 -11.55 -1.51
C ASP A 59 4.11 -10.44 -0.48
N VAL A 60 5.02 -9.51 -0.72
CA VAL A 60 5.24 -8.38 0.17
C VAL A 60 4.02 -7.45 0.14
N THR A 61 3.54 -7.12 -1.06
CA THR A 61 2.37 -6.26 -1.19
C THR A 61 1.13 -6.92 -0.57
N SER A 62 0.95 -8.23 -0.78
CA SER A 62 -0.16 -8.95 -0.19
C SER A 62 -0.09 -8.95 1.33
N ALA A 63 1.11 -9.10 1.88
CA ALA A 63 1.27 -9.09 3.34
C ALA A 63 0.88 -7.73 3.91
N LEU A 64 1.33 -6.66 3.26
CA LEU A 64 0.97 -5.32 3.71
C LEU A 64 -0.54 -5.11 3.62
N ALA A 65 -1.16 -5.51 2.50
CA ALA A 65 -2.60 -5.35 2.34
C ALA A 65 -3.36 -6.10 3.42
N GLY A 66 -2.90 -7.30 3.78
CA GLY A 66 -3.54 -8.06 4.84
C GLY A 66 -3.45 -7.38 6.19
N LYS A 67 -2.29 -6.83 6.51
CA LYS A 67 -2.10 -6.11 7.76
C LYS A 67 -2.95 -4.84 7.81
N VAL A 68 -2.97 -4.09 6.71
CA VAL A 68 -3.76 -2.87 6.64
C VAL A 68 -5.25 -3.19 6.77
N GLY A 69 -5.71 -4.22 6.05
CA GLY A 69 -7.13 -4.57 6.08
C GLY A 69 -7.59 -5.13 7.40
N SER A 70 -6.67 -5.53 8.27
CA SER A 70 -7.05 -6.06 9.59
C SER A 70 -7.25 -4.95 10.61
N LEU A 71 -6.90 -3.71 10.29
CA LEU A 71 -7.10 -2.61 11.24
C LEU A 71 -8.58 -2.26 11.34
N PRO A 72 -9.06 -1.92 12.54
CA PRO A 72 -10.48 -1.58 12.70
C PRO A 72 -10.88 -0.39 11.83
N GLY A 73 -12.00 -0.55 11.12
CA GLY A 73 -12.55 0.53 10.30
C GLY A 73 -11.72 0.88 9.07
N VAL A 74 -10.88 -0.05 8.60
CA VAL A 74 -10.02 0.18 7.44
C VAL A 74 -10.39 -0.80 6.34
N SER A 75 -10.63 -0.26 5.14
CA SER A 75 -10.88 -1.07 3.93
C SER A 75 -9.73 -0.88 2.97
N VAL A 76 -9.34 -1.95 2.29
CA VAL A 76 -8.22 -1.90 1.36
C VAL A 76 -8.51 -2.72 0.12
N LYS A 77 -8.11 -2.19 -1.03
CA LYS A 77 -8.13 -2.91 -2.31
C LYS A 77 -6.83 -2.62 -3.02
N THR A 78 -6.29 -3.63 -3.67
CA THR A 78 -5.02 -3.49 -4.38
C THR A 78 -5.22 -3.80 -5.86
N LEU A 79 -4.68 -2.93 -6.69
CA LEU A 79 -4.67 -3.11 -8.14
C LEU A 79 -3.24 -3.37 -8.54
N TYR A 80 -2.99 -4.51 -9.19
CA TYR A 80 -1.65 -4.89 -9.63
C TYR A 80 -1.48 -4.61 -11.11
N SER A 81 -0.28 -4.15 -11.48
CA SER A 81 0.07 -4.04 -12.89
C SER A 81 0.19 -5.44 -13.48
N ASN A 82 -0.16 -5.57 -14.75
CA ASN A 82 0.04 -6.83 -15.46
C ASN A 82 1.47 -6.99 -15.94
N VAL A 83 2.26 -5.94 -15.84
CA VAL A 83 3.66 -5.98 -16.25
C VAL A 83 4.51 -6.32 -15.05
N VAL A 84 5.37 -7.32 -15.22
CA VAL A 84 6.24 -7.80 -14.16
C VAL A 84 7.68 -7.51 -14.58
N ALA A 85 8.47 -7.00 -13.65
CA ALA A 85 9.87 -6.70 -13.92
C ALA A 85 10.74 -7.36 -12.88
N GLU A 86 11.99 -7.65 -13.28
CA GLU A 86 12.99 -8.19 -12.38
C GLU A 86 13.78 -7.04 -11.78
N GLN A 87 13.84 -7.03 -10.47
CA GLN A 87 14.54 -6.02 -9.74
C GLN A 87 16.04 -6.28 -9.81
N GLY A 88 16.79 -5.24 -10.17
CA GLY A 88 18.23 -5.32 -10.14
C GLY A 88 18.84 -6.05 -11.31
N GLY A 89 18.06 -6.54 -12.23
CA GLY A 89 18.58 -7.32 -13.32
C GLY A 89 18.48 -6.66 -14.67
N SER A 90 17.61 -5.71 -14.79
CA SER A 90 17.39 -5.13 -16.08
C SER A 90 17.91 -3.73 -16.14
N ASP A 91 18.45 -3.40 -17.22
CA ASP A 91 18.82 -2.05 -17.45
C ASP A 91 17.85 -1.37 -18.35
N ALA A 92 16.83 -1.97 -18.60
CA ALA A 92 15.74 -1.43 -19.38
C ALA A 92 16.22 -0.76 -20.65
#